data_0d1cb48471d33d1d192aae038cd367cb
#
_entry.id   0d1cb48471d33d1d192aae038cd367cb
#
_cell.length_a   1.000
_cell.length_b   1.000
_cell.length_c   1.000
_cell.angle_alpha   90.00
_cell.angle_beta   90.00
_cell.angle_gamma   90.00
#
_symmetry.space_group_name_H-M   'P 1'
#
loop_
_entity.id
_entity.type
_entity.pdbx_description
1 polymer ?
#
loop_
_entity_poly.entity_id
_entity_poly.type
_entity_poly.pdbx_seq_one_letter_code
_entity_poly.pdbx_strand_id
1 'polypeptide(L)'
;MLPSCLVAALLALSIITPLHAQESQPILIRFAHVVADDTPKGKGALLFKQLAEERLAGKVRVEVYPNSTRYGDADEMQALLNGQVELLAPSLSKFDRYTKQLQVFDLPFLFDDAEAVKRFGKREKSQELLRSMTSHGITGLAYWSNGLKQLSANRALRLPKDAQGLKFRIQNSAVLESQFESIGAQAVRLAFGQMFKGLESGEVQGAENPWSNIVSQKVDTVQSHIIESNHGVLHYMLITNTSFWHSLPYAIRSELDNIILEVTHVVNAEAEALNARDRQKVLAAGRVKVIDLSDAEREAWRQAMLPVWKRYEDEIGTDVIRAALAVNRKR
;
A
#
# COMPACT_ATOMS: atom_id res chain seq x y z
N MET A 1 -86.00 21.33 -47.56
CA MET A 1 -85.21 20.09 -47.33
C MET A 1 -83.77 20.51 -47.13
N LEU A 2 -83.31 20.59 -45.87
CA LEU A 2 -81.95 20.88 -45.49
C LEU A 2 -81.34 19.60 -44.87
N PRO A 3 -80.08 19.20 -45.22
CA PRO A 3 -79.45 18.13 -44.54
C PRO A 3 -78.55 18.69 -43.40
N SER A 4 -78.69 18.09 -42.25
CA SER A 4 -77.88 18.33 -41.02
C SER A 4 -76.45 17.89 -41.21
N CYS A 5 -75.47 18.77 -40.95
CA CYS A 5 -74.03 18.44 -40.80
C CYS A 5 -73.80 18.03 -39.34
N LEU A 6 -73.40 16.79 -39.11
CA LEU A 6 -72.87 16.28 -37.86
C LEU A 6 -71.33 16.63 -37.82
N VAL A 7 -70.95 17.46 -36.87
CA VAL A 7 -69.51 17.73 -36.56
C VAL A 7 -69.12 16.72 -35.49
N ALA A 8 -68.30 15.76 -35.83
CA ALA A 8 -67.66 14.84 -34.89
C ALA A 8 -66.37 15.50 -34.31
N ALA A 9 -66.42 15.86 -33.03
CA ALA A 9 -65.19 16.36 -32.30
C ALA A 9 -64.39 15.15 -31.85
N LEU A 10 -63.25 14.92 -32.44
CA LEU A 10 -62.22 13.99 -31.97
C LEU A 10 -61.46 14.62 -30.78
N LEU A 11 -61.72 14.13 -29.55
CA LEU A 11 -60.87 14.39 -28.40
C LEU A 11 -59.59 13.54 -28.50
N ALA A 12 -58.46 14.18 -28.80
CA ALA A 12 -57.16 13.57 -28.72
C ALA A 12 -56.73 13.48 -27.24
N LEU A 13 -56.87 12.29 -26.65
CA LEU A 13 -56.31 12.00 -25.30
C LEU A 13 -54.81 11.87 -25.40
N SER A 14 -54.06 12.92 -25.02
CA SER A 14 -52.61 12.88 -24.90
C SER A 14 -52.23 11.99 -23.71
N ILE A 15 -51.79 10.76 -23.95
CA ILE A 15 -51.23 9.86 -22.95
C ILE A 15 -49.84 10.43 -22.60
N ILE A 16 -49.76 11.13 -21.46
CA ILE A 16 -48.49 11.51 -20.85
C ILE A 16 -47.91 10.24 -20.24
N THR A 17 -47.07 9.53 -20.97
CA THR A 17 -46.23 8.47 -20.41
C THR A 17 -45.25 9.11 -19.44
N PRO A 18 -45.24 8.70 -18.16
CA PRO A 18 -44.21 9.19 -17.23
C PRO A 18 -42.86 8.76 -17.77
N LEU A 19 -42.00 9.74 -18.06
CA LEU A 19 -40.61 9.53 -18.40
C LEU A 19 -39.94 8.92 -17.12
N HIS A 20 -39.89 7.61 -17.04
CA HIS A 20 -39.11 6.95 -16.01
C HIS A 20 -37.64 7.40 -16.26
N ALA A 21 -37.16 8.26 -15.41
CA ALA A 21 -35.74 8.56 -15.37
C ALA A 21 -35.03 7.19 -15.15
N GLN A 22 -34.34 6.72 -16.15
CA GLN A 22 -33.56 5.50 -16.09
C GLN A 22 -32.55 5.75 -14.98
N GLU A 23 -32.72 5.13 -13.81
CA GLU A 23 -31.73 5.20 -12.73
C GLU A 23 -30.41 4.74 -13.31
N SER A 24 -29.45 5.65 -13.38
CA SER A 24 -28.11 5.32 -13.85
C SER A 24 -27.52 4.27 -12.92
N GLN A 25 -27.01 3.18 -13.48
CA GLN A 25 -26.34 2.14 -12.70
C GLN A 25 -25.23 2.78 -11.85
N PRO A 26 -25.11 2.38 -10.57
CA PRO A 26 -24.05 2.89 -9.72
C PRO A 26 -22.67 2.66 -10.34
N ILE A 27 -21.77 3.63 -10.20
CA ILE A 27 -20.38 3.49 -10.61
C ILE A 27 -19.75 2.41 -9.75
N LEU A 28 -19.27 1.34 -10.38
CA LEU A 28 -18.59 0.25 -9.69
C LEU A 28 -17.14 0.61 -9.46
N ILE A 29 -16.70 0.55 -8.19
CA ILE A 29 -15.30 0.70 -7.77
C ILE A 29 -14.83 -0.62 -7.18
N ARG A 30 -13.98 -1.34 -7.90
CA ARG A 30 -13.34 -2.57 -7.42
C ARG A 30 -12.03 -2.17 -6.75
N PHE A 31 -11.87 -2.54 -5.48
CA PHE A 31 -10.67 -2.29 -4.70
C PHE A 31 -10.01 -3.63 -4.34
N ALA A 32 -8.88 -3.94 -4.94
CA ALA A 32 -8.14 -5.16 -4.67
C ALA A 32 -6.88 -4.89 -3.84
N HIS A 33 -6.51 -5.83 -2.97
CA HIS A 33 -5.27 -5.78 -2.22
C HIS A 33 -4.79 -7.18 -1.79
N VAL A 34 -3.49 -7.29 -1.49
CA VAL A 34 -2.83 -8.58 -1.24
C VAL A 34 -2.80 -8.99 0.24
N VAL A 35 -3.27 -8.14 1.15
CA VAL A 35 -3.22 -8.37 2.60
C VAL A 35 -4.58 -8.81 3.16
N ALA A 36 -4.61 -9.28 4.41
CA ALA A 36 -5.85 -9.62 5.11
C ALA A 36 -6.64 -8.36 5.54
N ASP A 37 -7.93 -8.53 5.75
CA ASP A 37 -8.85 -7.44 6.14
C ASP A 37 -8.54 -6.83 7.50
N ASP A 38 -7.91 -7.58 8.41
CA ASP A 38 -7.54 -7.13 9.76
C ASP A 38 -6.24 -6.30 9.81
N THR A 39 -5.54 -6.16 8.68
CA THR A 39 -4.37 -5.26 8.55
C THR A 39 -4.80 -3.79 8.40
N PRO A 40 -3.91 -2.81 8.64
CA PRO A 40 -4.26 -1.39 8.47
C PRO A 40 -4.83 -1.08 7.08
N LYS A 41 -4.21 -1.62 6.03
CA LYS A 41 -4.66 -1.45 4.64
C LYS A 41 -6.02 -2.12 4.39
N GLY A 42 -6.22 -3.35 4.88
CA GLY A 42 -7.49 -4.06 4.75
C GLY A 42 -8.64 -3.30 5.41
N LYS A 43 -8.44 -2.86 6.65
CA LYS A 43 -9.41 -2.00 7.36
C LYS A 43 -9.68 -0.69 6.62
N GLY A 44 -8.65 -0.08 6.02
CA GLY A 44 -8.80 1.11 5.20
C GLY A 44 -9.67 0.88 3.97
N ALA A 45 -9.49 -0.24 3.27
CA ALA A 45 -10.31 -0.60 2.12
C ALA A 45 -11.79 -0.81 2.50
N LEU A 46 -12.05 -1.46 3.63
CA LEU A 46 -13.40 -1.66 4.15
C LEU A 46 -14.06 -0.35 4.60
N LEU A 47 -13.30 0.54 5.26
CA LEU A 47 -13.79 1.85 5.66
C LEU A 47 -14.09 2.73 4.43
N PHE A 48 -13.21 2.69 3.41
CA PHE A 48 -13.47 3.38 2.15
C PHE A 48 -14.78 2.91 1.51
N LYS A 49 -15.00 1.58 1.45
CA LYS A 49 -16.26 1.01 0.96
C LYS A 49 -17.45 1.56 1.74
N GLN A 50 -17.40 1.47 3.05
CA GLN A 50 -18.50 1.92 3.92
C GLN A 50 -18.84 3.40 3.66
N LEU A 51 -17.85 4.30 3.75
CA LEU A 51 -18.09 5.73 3.60
C LEU A 51 -18.52 6.11 2.18
N ALA A 52 -17.98 5.45 1.15
CA ALA A 52 -18.34 5.72 -0.23
C ALA A 52 -19.81 5.31 -0.51
N GLU A 53 -20.23 4.14 -0.06
CA GLU A 53 -21.61 3.65 -0.25
C GLU A 53 -22.62 4.43 0.63
N GLU A 54 -22.23 4.91 1.81
CA GLU A 54 -23.07 5.76 2.67
C GLU A 54 -23.26 7.16 2.08
N ARG A 55 -22.16 7.85 1.70
CA ARG A 55 -22.20 9.26 1.28
C ARG A 55 -22.60 9.44 -0.18
N LEU A 56 -22.37 8.42 -1.00
CA LEU A 56 -22.72 8.39 -2.41
C LEU A 56 -23.77 7.31 -2.72
N ALA A 57 -24.73 7.16 -1.81
CA ALA A 57 -25.79 6.14 -1.91
C ALA A 57 -26.49 6.15 -3.28
N GLY A 58 -26.60 4.99 -3.91
CA GLY A 58 -27.18 4.81 -5.24
C GLY A 58 -26.30 5.30 -6.40
N LYS A 59 -25.20 6.03 -6.14
CA LYS A 59 -24.30 6.57 -7.17
C LYS A 59 -23.01 5.76 -7.31
N VAL A 60 -22.53 5.14 -6.21
CA VAL A 60 -21.30 4.37 -6.15
C VAL A 60 -21.57 3.04 -5.45
N ARG A 61 -20.95 1.98 -5.93
CA ARG A 61 -20.88 0.66 -5.30
C ARG A 61 -19.40 0.24 -5.23
N VAL A 62 -18.96 -0.24 -4.06
CA VAL A 62 -17.57 -0.66 -3.85
C VAL A 62 -17.50 -2.15 -3.57
N GLU A 63 -16.64 -2.85 -4.27
CA GLU A 63 -16.32 -4.26 -4.04
C GLU A 63 -14.86 -4.37 -3.58
N VAL A 64 -14.63 -4.95 -2.40
CA VAL A 64 -13.29 -5.15 -1.85
C VAL A 64 -12.84 -6.59 -2.04
N TYR A 65 -11.62 -6.78 -2.54
CA TYR A 65 -11.01 -8.08 -2.82
C TYR A 65 -9.68 -8.23 -2.06
N PRO A 66 -9.72 -8.76 -0.82
CA PRO A 66 -8.53 -8.93 0.01
C PRO A 66 -7.75 -10.20 -0.36
N ASN A 67 -6.57 -10.38 0.28
CA ASN A 67 -5.76 -11.61 0.23
C ASN A 67 -5.43 -12.09 -1.19
N SER A 68 -5.22 -11.18 -2.14
CA SER A 68 -4.99 -11.53 -3.56
C SER A 68 -6.11 -12.38 -4.19
N THR A 69 -7.34 -12.28 -3.69
CA THR A 69 -8.47 -13.09 -4.18
C THR A 69 -8.89 -12.74 -5.60
N ARG A 70 -8.51 -11.56 -6.10
CA ARG A 70 -8.77 -11.15 -7.48
C ARG A 70 -7.48 -10.92 -8.26
N TYR A 71 -6.56 -10.13 -7.71
CA TYR A 71 -5.24 -9.83 -8.29
C TYR A 71 -4.17 -9.90 -7.21
N GLY A 72 -3.00 -10.41 -7.56
CA GLY A 72 -1.85 -10.52 -6.69
C GLY A 72 -0.72 -9.55 -7.06
N ASP A 73 0.44 -9.73 -6.41
CA ASP A 73 1.61 -8.89 -6.63
C ASP A 73 2.11 -8.85 -8.08
N ALA A 74 1.83 -9.89 -8.86
CA ALA A 74 2.35 -10.03 -10.22
C ALA A 74 1.49 -9.29 -11.26
N ASP A 75 0.18 -9.16 -11.03
CA ASP A 75 -0.79 -8.76 -12.04
C ASP A 75 -1.67 -7.55 -11.66
N GLU A 76 -1.70 -7.16 -10.38
CA GLU A 76 -2.56 -6.06 -9.89
C GLU A 76 -2.34 -4.74 -10.65
N MET A 77 -1.09 -4.37 -10.96
CA MET A 77 -0.77 -3.13 -11.67
C MET A 77 -1.28 -3.14 -13.11
N GLN A 78 -1.14 -4.27 -13.81
CA GLN A 78 -1.63 -4.40 -15.17
C GLN A 78 -3.17 -4.42 -15.20
N ALA A 79 -3.79 -5.05 -14.20
CA ALA A 79 -5.25 -5.03 -14.04
C ALA A 79 -5.81 -3.61 -13.86
N LEU A 80 -5.11 -2.75 -13.09
CA LEU A 80 -5.47 -1.34 -12.94
C LEU A 80 -5.38 -0.60 -14.28
N LEU A 81 -4.27 -0.77 -15.01
CA LEU A 81 -4.07 -0.10 -16.30
C LEU A 81 -5.09 -0.54 -17.35
N ASN A 82 -5.53 -1.80 -17.30
CA ASN A 82 -6.55 -2.35 -18.18
C ASN A 82 -8.00 -2.00 -17.74
N GLY A 83 -8.19 -1.26 -16.64
CA GLY A 83 -9.53 -0.93 -16.12
C GLY A 83 -10.29 -2.12 -15.55
N GLN A 84 -9.60 -3.19 -15.14
CA GLN A 84 -10.19 -4.38 -14.52
C GLN A 84 -10.37 -4.22 -13.01
N VAL A 85 -9.73 -3.23 -12.42
CA VAL A 85 -9.84 -2.78 -11.04
C VAL A 85 -9.64 -1.26 -11.00
N GLU A 86 -10.37 -0.56 -10.15
CA GLU A 86 -10.36 0.91 -10.08
C GLU A 86 -9.41 1.44 -9.00
N LEU A 87 -9.25 0.71 -7.90
CA LEU A 87 -8.38 1.09 -6.78
C LEU A 87 -7.45 -0.06 -6.38
N LEU A 88 -6.22 0.29 -6.12
CA LEU A 88 -5.20 -0.56 -5.51
C LEU A 88 -4.46 0.22 -4.42
N ALA A 89 -3.83 -0.49 -3.50
CA ALA A 89 -2.88 0.10 -2.55
C ALA A 89 -1.59 -0.75 -2.47
N PRO A 90 -0.80 -0.81 -3.57
CA PRO A 90 0.45 -1.58 -3.58
C PRO A 90 1.54 -0.91 -2.73
N SER A 91 2.53 -1.72 -2.34
CA SER A 91 3.75 -1.20 -1.72
C SER A 91 4.51 -0.31 -2.69
N LEU A 92 5.13 0.75 -2.17
CA LEU A 92 5.94 1.68 -2.97
C LEU A 92 7.10 0.99 -3.68
N SER A 93 7.58 -0.12 -3.15
CA SER A 93 8.60 -0.99 -3.77
C SER A 93 8.22 -1.52 -5.16
N LYS A 94 6.94 -1.51 -5.52
CA LYS A 94 6.46 -2.09 -6.79
C LYS A 94 6.42 -1.12 -7.97
N PHE A 95 6.74 0.14 -7.73
CA PHE A 95 6.60 1.19 -8.75
C PHE A 95 7.85 1.45 -9.58
N ASP A 96 8.90 0.66 -9.45
CA ASP A 96 10.20 0.88 -10.10
C ASP A 96 10.13 0.91 -11.65
N ARG A 97 9.12 0.26 -12.25
CA ARG A 97 8.85 0.31 -13.70
C ARG A 97 8.24 1.62 -14.17
N TYR A 98 7.60 2.37 -13.26
CA TYR A 98 6.85 3.59 -13.58
C TYR A 98 7.60 4.84 -13.11
N THR A 99 8.30 4.76 -11.99
CA THR A 99 9.11 5.83 -11.43
C THR A 99 10.18 5.27 -10.49
N LYS A 100 11.41 5.76 -10.62
CA LYS A 100 12.51 5.41 -9.71
C LYS A 100 12.47 6.20 -8.41
N GLN A 101 11.86 7.38 -8.42
CA GLN A 101 11.85 8.30 -7.28
C GLN A 101 11.17 7.71 -6.04
N LEU A 102 10.14 6.87 -6.21
CA LEU A 102 9.44 6.22 -5.09
C LEU A 102 10.29 5.17 -4.37
N GLN A 103 11.40 4.73 -4.97
CA GLN A 103 12.37 3.86 -4.29
C GLN A 103 13.08 4.54 -3.11
N VAL A 104 12.92 5.86 -2.94
CA VAL A 104 13.37 6.58 -1.74
C VAL A 104 12.88 5.92 -0.45
N PHE A 105 11.67 5.35 -0.45
CA PHE A 105 11.09 4.67 0.70
C PHE A 105 11.71 3.28 0.97
N ASP A 106 12.43 2.71 0.02
CA ASP A 106 13.14 1.44 0.18
C ASP A 106 14.58 1.62 0.69
N LEU A 107 15.11 2.87 0.69
CA LEU A 107 16.46 3.13 1.19
C LEU A 107 16.57 2.76 2.68
N PRO A 108 17.52 1.89 3.06
CA PRO A 108 17.64 1.41 4.44
C PRO A 108 18.04 2.55 5.38
N PHE A 109 17.43 2.60 6.57
CA PHE A 109 17.70 3.58 7.62
C PHE A 109 17.58 5.05 7.19
N LEU A 110 16.76 5.32 6.14
CA LEU A 110 16.55 6.69 5.65
C LEU A 110 15.74 7.52 6.66
N PHE A 111 14.70 6.92 7.25
CA PHE A 111 13.84 7.57 8.24
C PHE A 111 14.18 7.08 9.64
N ASP A 112 14.34 8.02 10.59
CA ASP A 112 14.69 7.69 11.98
C ASP A 112 13.53 6.98 12.71
N ASP A 113 12.29 7.36 12.39
CA ASP A 113 11.08 6.83 13.03
C ASP A 113 9.84 6.95 12.10
N ALA A 114 8.71 6.39 12.54
CA ALA A 114 7.46 6.48 11.80
C ALA A 114 6.94 7.92 11.67
N GLU A 115 7.26 8.79 12.63
CA GLU A 115 6.89 10.21 12.57
C GLU A 115 7.68 10.95 11.47
N ALA A 116 8.95 10.59 11.22
CA ALA A 116 9.71 11.12 10.09
C ALA A 116 9.02 10.78 8.76
N VAL A 117 8.54 9.55 8.61
CA VAL A 117 7.77 9.13 7.40
C VAL A 117 6.51 9.98 7.24
N LYS A 118 5.74 10.18 8.32
CA LYS A 118 4.54 11.03 8.30
C LYS A 118 4.88 12.49 7.96
N ARG A 119 5.97 13.03 8.50
CA ARG A 119 6.45 14.39 8.16
C ARG A 119 6.85 14.49 6.69
N PHE A 120 7.54 13.48 6.15
CA PHE A 120 7.89 13.45 4.73
C PHE A 120 6.66 13.43 3.85
N GLY A 121 5.66 12.58 4.16
CA GLY A 121 4.40 12.51 3.42
C GLY A 121 3.67 13.84 3.27
N LYS A 122 3.90 14.80 4.19
CA LYS A 122 3.31 16.15 4.15
C LYS A 122 4.18 17.17 3.38
N ARG A 123 5.39 16.80 2.96
CA ARG A 123 6.28 17.72 2.22
C ARG A 123 5.86 17.80 0.75
N GLU A 124 6.09 18.97 0.16
CA GLU A 124 5.82 19.23 -1.26
C GLU A 124 6.44 18.15 -2.16
N LYS A 125 7.73 17.84 -1.93
CA LYS A 125 8.42 16.80 -2.69
C LYS A 125 7.71 15.45 -2.65
N SER A 126 7.20 15.02 -1.50
CA SER A 126 6.42 13.79 -1.40
C SER A 126 5.06 13.89 -2.12
N GLN A 127 4.43 15.07 -2.10
CA GLN A 127 3.18 15.29 -2.83
C GLN A 127 3.39 15.31 -4.36
N GLU A 128 4.55 15.78 -4.84
CA GLU A 128 4.95 15.65 -6.25
C GLU A 128 5.06 14.18 -6.66
N LEU A 129 5.61 13.33 -5.78
CA LEU A 129 5.76 11.90 -6.05
C LEU A 129 4.43 11.16 -6.27
N LEU A 130 3.32 11.61 -5.69
CA LEU A 130 1.99 11.07 -5.98
C LEU A 130 1.63 11.19 -7.47
N ARG A 131 2.15 12.21 -8.15
CA ARG A 131 1.86 12.49 -9.56
C ARG A 131 2.91 11.92 -10.51
N SER A 132 3.99 11.33 -9.99
CA SER A 132 5.16 10.89 -10.79
C SER A 132 4.83 9.80 -11.82
N MET A 133 3.67 9.14 -11.70
CA MET A 133 3.25 8.06 -12.59
C MET A 133 2.06 8.41 -13.50
N THR A 134 1.61 9.67 -13.49
CA THR A 134 0.42 10.10 -14.27
C THR A 134 0.61 9.88 -15.78
N SER A 135 1.82 10.08 -16.30
CA SER A 135 2.16 9.79 -17.68
C SER A 135 2.07 8.31 -18.06
N HIS A 136 2.09 7.43 -17.08
CA HIS A 136 1.89 5.98 -17.24
C HIS A 136 0.44 5.54 -16.99
N GLY A 137 -0.51 6.48 -16.89
CA GLY A 137 -1.92 6.18 -16.66
C GLY A 137 -2.27 5.83 -15.21
N ILE A 138 -1.39 6.13 -14.25
CA ILE A 138 -1.57 5.85 -12.83
C ILE A 138 -1.61 7.16 -12.04
N THR A 139 -2.67 7.38 -11.29
CA THR A 139 -2.80 8.53 -10.38
C THR A 139 -2.65 8.05 -8.95
N GLY A 140 -1.66 8.61 -8.22
CA GLY A 140 -1.53 8.44 -6.78
C GLY A 140 -2.51 9.35 -6.05
N LEU A 141 -3.26 8.79 -5.12
CA LEU A 141 -4.29 9.48 -4.35
C LEU A 141 -3.85 9.80 -2.92
N ALA A 142 -3.19 8.85 -2.26
CA ALA A 142 -2.75 9.01 -0.89
C ALA A 142 -1.62 8.04 -0.51
N TYR A 143 -0.90 8.36 0.56
CA TYR A 143 0.05 7.46 1.20
C TYR A 143 -0.58 6.78 2.42
N TRP A 144 -0.46 5.45 2.49
CA TRP A 144 -0.92 4.65 3.61
C TRP A 144 0.26 3.97 4.29
N SER A 145 0.45 4.23 5.57
CA SER A 145 1.53 3.63 6.37
C SER A 145 1.18 2.20 6.78
N ASN A 146 2.20 1.34 6.83
CA ASN A 146 2.08 0.05 7.52
C ASN A 146 3.10 -0.08 8.67
N GLY A 147 4.11 0.77 8.73
CA GLY A 147 5.07 0.84 9.83
C GLY A 147 6.51 0.49 9.45
N LEU A 148 7.37 0.45 10.47
CA LEU A 148 8.78 0.10 10.32
C LEU A 148 8.95 -1.41 10.22
N LYS A 149 9.86 -1.83 9.35
CA LYS A 149 10.17 -3.24 9.11
C LYS A 149 11.13 -3.79 10.16
N GLN A 150 10.84 -5.02 10.59
CA GLN A 150 11.67 -5.85 11.44
C GLN A 150 12.23 -7.01 10.62
N LEU A 151 13.42 -7.50 10.94
CA LEU A 151 13.94 -8.72 10.35
C LEU A 151 13.42 -9.93 11.10
N SER A 152 13.14 -11.04 10.41
CA SER A 152 12.91 -12.33 11.01
C SER A 152 13.87 -13.37 10.45
N ALA A 153 14.29 -14.32 11.27
CA ALA A 153 15.18 -15.41 10.86
C ALA A 153 15.09 -16.62 11.80
N ASN A 154 15.66 -17.76 11.39
CA ASN A 154 15.78 -18.94 12.23
C ASN A 154 17.09 -18.98 13.05
N ARG A 155 17.73 -17.83 13.22
CA ARG A 155 18.88 -17.60 14.11
C ARG A 155 18.93 -16.15 14.57
N ALA A 156 19.66 -15.89 15.64
CA ALA A 156 19.89 -14.52 16.11
C ALA A 156 20.70 -13.71 15.10
N LEU A 157 20.24 -12.49 14.81
CA LEU A 157 20.95 -11.54 13.93
C LEU A 157 21.24 -10.27 14.72
N ARG A 158 22.38 -10.19 15.39
CA ARG A 158 22.81 -9.00 16.11
C ARG A 158 23.65 -8.07 15.24
N LEU A 159 24.50 -8.64 14.42
CA LEU A 159 25.39 -7.90 13.52
C LEU A 159 25.13 -8.30 12.06
N PRO A 160 25.44 -7.46 11.07
CA PRO A 160 25.24 -7.77 9.65
C PRO A 160 25.86 -9.11 9.22
N LYS A 161 27.04 -9.46 9.75
CA LYS A 161 27.70 -10.75 9.48
C LYS A 161 26.84 -11.97 9.84
N ASP A 162 25.91 -11.83 10.79
CA ASP A 162 25.04 -12.91 11.20
C ASP A 162 24.00 -13.28 10.13
N ALA A 163 23.75 -12.36 9.18
CA ALA A 163 22.86 -12.58 8.03
C ALA A 163 23.57 -13.22 6.85
N GLN A 164 24.91 -13.29 6.87
CA GLN A 164 25.71 -13.78 5.74
C GLN A 164 25.27 -15.18 5.30
N GLY A 165 25.06 -15.34 3.99
CA GLY A 165 24.66 -16.58 3.36
C GLY A 165 23.20 -16.97 3.53
N LEU A 166 22.39 -16.26 4.35
CA LEU A 166 20.96 -16.49 4.45
C LEU A 166 20.21 -15.95 3.22
N LYS A 167 19.13 -16.61 2.87
CA LYS A 167 18.16 -16.15 1.86
C LYS A 167 17.02 -15.41 2.56
N PHE A 168 16.82 -14.15 2.20
CA PHE A 168 15.71 -13.34 2.70
C PHE A 168 14.64 -13.15 1.63
N ARG A 169 13.40 -13.39 2.01
CA ARG A 169 12.27 -12.99 1.18
C ARG A 169 12.20 -11.47 1.13
N ILE A 170 12.14 -10.93 -0.07
CA ILE A 170 11.90 -9.50 -0.30
C ILE A 170 10.69 -9.28 -1.22
N GLN A 171 10.18 -8.03 -1.25
CA GLN A 171 9.29 -7.56 -2.29
C GLN A 171 10.07 -7.34 -3.59
N ASN A 172 9.36 -7.10 -4.69
CA ASN A 172 10.00 -6.82 -5.98
C ASN A 172 10.62 -5.41 -5.99
N SER A 173 11.86 -5.28 -5.55
CA SER A 173 12.62 -4.03 -5.53
C SER A 173 14.10 -4.30 -5.68
N ALA A 174 14.76 -3.57 -6.58
CA ALA A 174 16.21 -3.64 -6.77
C ALA A 174 16.97 -3.02 -5.58
N VAL A 175 16.40 -2.00 -4.95
CA VAL A 175 16.97 -1.39 -3.73
C VAL A 175 16.99 -2.38 -2.58
N LEU A 176 15.87 -3.11 -2.35
CA LEU A 176 15.80 -4.15 -1.32
C LEU A 176 16.76 -5.32 -1.62
N GLU A 177 16.89 -5.71 -2.89
CA GLU A 177 17.87 -6.73 -3.28
C GLU A 177 19.29 -6.30 -2.90
N SER A 178 19.68 -5.11 -3.31
CA SER A 178 21.01 -4.54 -2.97
C SER A 178 21.22 -4.37 -1.47
N GLN A 179 20.17 -4.11 -0.69
CA GLN A 179 20.23 -4.03 0.76
C GLN A 179 20.68 -5.35 1.38
N PHE A 180 20.11 -6.48 0.97
CA PHE A 180 20.51 -7.78 1.49
C PHE A 180 21.86 -8.24 0.93
N GLU A 181 22.16 -7.95 -0.33
CA GLU A 181 23.49 -8.20 -0.91
C GLU A 181 24.60 -7.48 -0.15
N SER A 182 24.37 -6.23 0.30
CA SER A 182 25.37 -5.42 1.01
C SER A 182 25.82 -6.02 2.35
N ILE A 183 25.02 -6.91 2.92
CA ILE A 183 25.32 -7.65 4.15
C ILE A 183 25.71 -9.12 3.91
N GLY A 184 25.98 -9.50 2.65
CA GLY A 184 26.35 -10.86 2.27
C GLY A 184 25.22 -11.87 2.32
N ALA A 185 23.98 -11.43 2.39
CA ALA A 185 22.78 -12.26 2.28
C ALA A 185 22.30 -12.34 0.83
N GLN A 186 21.41 -13.29 0.55
CA GLN A 186 20.74 -13.43 -0.73
C GLN A 186 19.29 -12.91 -0.63
N ALA A 187 18.87 -12.15 -1.62
CA ALA A 187 17.50 -11.70 -1.74
C ALA A 187 16.70 -12.63 -2.67
N VAL A 188 15.51 -13.03 -2.23
CA VAL A 188 14.58 -13.86 -3.01
C VAL A 188 13.25 -13.11 -3.14
N ARG A 189 12.89 -12.76 -4.37
CA ARG A 189 11.63 -12.06 -4.66
C ARG A 189 10.48 -13.05 -4.64
N LEU A 190 9.63 -12.99 -3.61
CA LEU A 190 8.40 -13.78 -3.50
C LEU A 190 7.19 -12.89 -3.25
N ALA A 191 6.07 -13.23 -3.88
CA ALA A 191 4.79 -12.58 -3.61
C ALA A 191 4.42 -12.66 -2.12
N PHE A 192 3.66 -11.67 -1.62
CA PHE A 192 3.32 -11.59 -0.19
C PHE A 192 2.61 -12.85 0.31
N GLY A 193 1.64 -13.36 -0.46
CA GLY A 193 0.91 -14.59 -0.12
C GLY A 193 1.76 -15.87 -0.15
N GLN A 194 2.97 -15.85 -0.71
CA GLN A 194 3.89 -16.99 -0.76
C GLN A 194 4.92 -16.97 0.38
N MET A 195 5.03 -15.85 1.11
CA MET A 195 6.06 -15.65 2.13
C MET A 195 6.01 -16.72 3.24
N PHE A 196 4.84 -17.00 3.80
CA PHE A 196 4.69 -18.01 4.85
C PHE A 196 5.20 -19.39 4.39
N LYS A 197 4.74 -19.84 3.22
CA LYS A 197 5.16 -21.13 2.65
C LYS A 197 6.65 -21.18 2.34
N GLY A 198 7.22 -20.08 1.82
CA GLY A 198 8.66 -19.96 1.56
C GLY A 198 9.50 -20.09 2.84
N LEU A 199 9.04 -19.49 3.95
CA LEU A 199 9.68 -19.60 5.26
C LEU A 199 9.49 -21.00 5.88
N GLU A 200 8.29 -21.56 5.79
CA GLU A 200 7.96 -22.89 6.30
C GLU A 200 8.77 -23.99 5.60
N SER A 201 8.89 -23.92 4.29
CA SER A 201 9.65 -24.89 3.48
C SER A 201 11.18 -24.72 3.56
N GLY A 202 11.66 -23.58 4.08
CA GLY A 202 13.09 -23.24 4.08
C GLY A 202 13.62 -22.77 2.72
N GLU A 203 12.76 -22.47 1.74
CA GLU A 203 13.13 -21.79 0.49
C GLU A 203 13.83 -20.47 0.79
N VAL A 204 13.35 -19.77 1.81
CA VAL A 204 13.98 -18.60 2.42
C VAL A 204 14.12 -18.81 3.93
N GLN A 205 15.19 -18.27 4.52
CA GLN A 205 15.48 -18.41 5.95
C GLN A 205 15.11 -17.18 6.76
N GLY A 206 14.72 -16.11 6.08
CA GLY A 206 14.33 -14.85 6.73
C GLY A 206 13.40 -14.01 5.86
N ALA A 207 12.84 -12.99 6.48
CA ALA A 207 11.99 -11.99 5.82
C ALA A 207 12.09 -10.64 6.56
N GLU A 208 11.53 -9.60 5.95
CA GLU A 208 11.37 -8.28 6.55
C GLU A 208 9.92 -7.83 6.51
N ASN A 209 9.34 -7.44 7.62
CA ASN A 209 7.96 -6.94 7.70
C ASN A 209 7.70 -6.11 8.97
N PRO A 210 6.72 -5.20 8.95
CA PRO A 210 6.14 -4.64 10.17
C PRO A 210 5.41 -5.70 11.01
N TRP A 211 5.21 -5.41 12.29
CA TRP A 211 4.59 -6.33 13.23
C TRP A 211 3.20 -6.82 12.81
N SER A 212 2.37 -5.96 12.24
CA SER A 212 1.04 -6.34 11.73
C SER A 212 1.11 -7.41 10.64
N ASN A 213 2.11 -7.33 9.75
CA ASN A 213 2.31 -8.34 8.71
C ASN A 213 2.96 -9.62 9.27
N ILE A 214 3.82 -9.51 10.28
CA ILE A 214 4.38 -10.67 10.98
C ILE A 214 3.25 -11.52 11.58
N VAL A 215 2.29 -10.87 12.24
CA VAL A 215 1.14 -11.55 12.87
C VAL A 215 0.15 -12.07 11.82
N SER A 216 -0.28 -11.23 10.87
CA SER A 216 -1.27 -11.63 9.86
C SER A 216 -0.79 -12.77 8.96
N GLN A 217 0.52 -12.86 8.72
CA GLN A 217 1.17 -13.93 7.95
C GLN A 217 1.72 -15.06 8.82
N LYS A 218 1.46 -15.04 10.13
CA LYS A 218 1.90 -16.07 11.09
C LYS A 218 3.40 -16.33 11.05
N VAL A 219 4.22 -15.33 10.73
CA VAL A 219 5.69 -15.47 10.59
C VAL A 219 6.29 -15.96 11.91
N ASP A 220 5.74 -15.55 13.05
CA ASP A 220 6.14 -15.95 14.39
C ASP A 220 5.90 -17.45 14.70
N THR A 221 5.26 -18.19 13.81
CA THR A 221 5.07 -19.65 13.93
C THR A 221 6.11 -20.47 13.16
N VAL A 222 6.82 -19.86 12.21
CA VAL A 222 7.80 -20.51 11.32
C VAL A 222 9.20 -19.89 11.40
N GLN A 223 9.37 -18.84 12.21
CA GLN A 223 10.64 -18.20 12.52
C GLN A 223 10.94 -18.29 14.00
N SER A 224 12.21 -18.42 14.39
CA SER A 224 12.62 -18.50 15.79
C SER A 224 13.03 -17.16 16.39
N HIS A 225 13.36 -16.17 15.57
CA HIS A 225 13.83 -14.86 16.01
C HIS A 225 13.17 -13.75 15.19
N ILE A 226 12.85 -12.63 15.87
CA ILE A 226 12.51 -11.36 15.28
C ILE A 226 13.47 -10.31 15.82
N ILE A 227 14.05 -9.53 14.93
CA ILE A 227 15.04 -8.51 15.28
C ILE A 227 14.39 -7.14 15.07
N GLU A 228 14.28 -6.35 16.14
CA GLU A 228 13.76 -4.98 16.09
C GLU A 228 14.78 -4.04 15.44
N SER A 229 14.99 -4.25 14.16
CA SER A 229 15.98 -3.52 13.36
C SER A 229 15.50 -2.13 12.96
N ASN A 230 14.21 -1.94 12.74
CA ASN A 230 13.62 -0.69 12.21
C ASN A 230 14.40 -0.14 11.00
N HIS A 231 14.92 -1.05 10.17
CA HIS A 231 15.86 -0.73 9.10
C HIS A 231 15.21 -0.13 7.85
N GLY A 232 13.92 -0.23 7.72
CA GLY A 232 13.17 0.27 6.57
C GLY A 232 11.71 0.53 6.92
N VAL A 233 10.97 1.06 5.95
CA VAL A 233 9.54 1.31 6.09
C VAL A 233 8.75 0.46 5.11
N LEU A 234 7.55 0.04 5.48
CA LEU A 234 6.56 -0.46 4.55
C LEU A 234 5.48 0.60 4.38
N HIS A 235 5.43 1.17 3.20
CA HIS A 235 4.52 2.24 2.84
C HIS A 235 3.78 1.88 1.57
N TYR A 236 2.52 2.24 1.48
CA TYR A 236 1.65 1.99 0.33
C TYR A 236 1.27 3.30 -0.32
N MET A 237 0.90 3.24 -1.59
CA MET A 237 0.19 4.32 -2.26
C MET A 237 -1.18 3.81 -2.70
N LEU A 238 -2.23 4.48 -2.26
CA LEU A 238 -3.55 4.32 -2.86
C LEU A 238 -3.50 4.92 -4.25
N ILE A 239 -3.80 4.11 -5.26
CA ILE A 239 -3.72 4.48 -6.67
C ILE A 239 -4.99 4.15 -7.43
N THR A 240 -5.19 4.87 -8.52
CA THR A 240 -6.28 4.64 -9.47
C THR A 240 -5.79 4.76 -10.91
N ASN A 241 -6.58 4.21 -11.84
CA ASN A 241 -6.38 4.48 -13.26
C ASN A 241 -6.72 5.95 -13.56
N THR A 242 -5.81 6.68 -14.20
CA THR A 242 -5.96 8.11 -14.46
C THR A 242 -7.21 8.42 -15.29
N SER A 243 -7.47 7.63 -16.33
CA SER A 243 -8.66 7.83 -17.19
C SER A 243 -9.95 7.58 -16.43
N PHE A 244 -10.00 6.53 -15.60
CA PHE A 244 -11.15 6.26 -14.74
C PHE A 244 -11.41 7.44 -13.80
N TRP A 245 -10.39 7.91 -13.08
CA TRP A 245 -10.54 9.00 -12.10
C TRP A 245 -11.06 10.30 -12.75
N HIS A 246 -10.53 10.63 -13.93
CA HIS A 246 -10.97 11.80 -14.69
C HIS A 246 -12.37 11.67 -15.31
N SER A 247 -12.83 10.44 -15.57
CA SER A 247 -14.18 10.20 -16.12
C SER A 247 -15.30 10.37 -15.07
N LEU A 248 -14.95 10.38 -13.78
CA LEU A 248 -15.93 10.54 -12.71
C LEU A 248 -16.57 11.93 -12.74
N PRO A 249 -17.91 12.02 -12.54
CA PRO A 249 -18.56 13.31 -12.33
C PRO A 249 -17.90 14.08 -11.19
N TYR A 250 -17.71 15.39 -11.36
CA TYR A 250 -16.97 16.22 -10.39
C TYR A 250 -17.44 16.05 -8.95
N ALA A 251 -18.75 16.07 -8.71
CA ALA A 251 -19.32 15.93 -7.36
C ALA A 251 -18.98 14.58 -6.72
N ILE A 252 -18.97 13.48 -7.51
CA ILE A 252 -18.61 12.14 -7.03
C ILE A 252 -17.13 12.09 -6.73
N ARG A 253 -16.29 12.57 -7.64
CA ARG A 253 -14.84 12.59 -7.46
C ARG A 253 -14.44 13.41 -6.23
N SER A 254 -15.01 14.61 -6.06
CA SER A 254 -14.74 15.48 -4.92
C SER A 254 -15.10 14.82 -3.59
N GLU A 255 -16.22 14.08 -3.54
CA GLU A 255 -16.60 13.36 -2.32
C GLU A 255 -15.69 12.16 -2.07
N LEU A 256 -15.29 11.42 -3.11
CA LEU A 256 -14.30 10.35 -3.00
C LEU A 256 -12.94 10.88 -2.51
N ASP A 257 -12.50 12.06 -2.96
CA ASP A 257 -11.28 12.71 -2.47
C ASP A 257 -11.38 13.01 -0.95
N ASN A 258 -12.53 13.52 -0.48
CA ASN A 258 -12.78 13.76 0.95
C ASN A 258 -12.76 12.46 1.76
N ILE A 259 -13.40 11.40 1.24
CA ILE A 259 -13.41 10.08 1.87
C ILE A 259 -12.00 9.51 1.95
N ILE A 260 -11.22 9.60 0.87
CA ILE A 260 -9.83 9.13 0.85
C ILE A 260 -8.98 9.87 1.89
N LEU A 261 -9.16 11.17 2.04
CA LEU A 261 -8.45 11.94 3.05
C LEU A 261 -8.76 11.45 4.47
N GLU A 262 -10.05 11.24 4.78
CA GLU A 262 -10.51 10.71 6.07
C GLU A 262 -9.99 9.30 6.33
N VAL A 263 -10.16 8.40 5.37
CA VAL A 263 -9.66 7.01 5.46
C VAL A 263 -8.15 6.99 5.65
N THR A 264 -7.41 7.83 4.94
CA THR A 264 -5.94 7.93 5.06
C THR A 264 -5.53 8.31 6.47
N HIS A 265 -6.25 9.25 7.10
CA HIS A 265 -5.98 9.62 8.49
C HIS A 265 -6.18 8.43 9.44
N VAL A 266 -7.28 7.70 9.29
CA VAL A 266 -7.62 6.53 10.11
C VAL A 266 -6.61 5.40 9.88
N VAL A 267 -6.27 5.06 8.63
CA VAL A 267 -5.30 4.01 8.30
C VAL A 267 -3.94 4.30 8.91
N ASN A 268 -3.45 5.55 8.81
CA ASN A 268 -2.14 5.92 9.31
C ASN A 268 -2.06 5.92 10.86
N ALA A 269 -3.15 6.26 11.53
CA ALA A 269 -3.26 6.15 12.98
C ALA A 269 -3.38 4.68 13.44
N GLU A 270 -4.21 3.89 12.75
CA GLU A 270 -4.41 2.47 13.06
C GLU A 270 -3.14 1.64 12.81
N ALA A 271 -2.34 1.98 11.80
CA ALA A 271 -1.08 1.28 11.51
C ALA A 271 -0.14 1.30 12.73
N GLU A 272 0.01 2.43 13.39
CA GLU A 272 0.85 2.56 14.57
C GLU A 272 0.29 1.75 15.74
N ALA A 273 -1.00 1.93 16.03
CA ALA A 273 -1.67 1.23 17.13
C ALA A 273 -1.67 -0.29 16.93
N LEU A 274 -1.92 -0.76 15.70
CA LEU A 274 -1.93 -2.20 15.40
C LEU A 274 -0.53 -2.81 15.53
N ASN A 275 0.51 -2.16 15.01
CA ASN A 275 1.88 -2.66 15.15
C ASN A 275 2.30 -2.76 16.63
N ALA A 276 1.92 -1.79 17.46
CA ALA A 276 2.17 -1.86 18.91
C ALA A 276 1.43 -3.05 19.56
N ARG A 277 0.14 -3.24 19.24
CA ARG A 277 -0.64 -4.39 19.72
C ARG A 277 -0.08 -5.74 19.26
N ASP A 278 0.28 -5.83 17.99
CA ASP A 278 0.76 -7.09 17.41
C ASP A 278 2.17 -7.44 17.90
N ARG A 279 3.03 -6.45 18.16
CA ARG A 279 4.29 -6.67 18.89
C ARG A 279 4.02 -7.29 20.26
N GLN A 280 3.07 -6.75 21.02
CA GLN A 280 2.72 -7.32 22.34
C GLN A 280 2.15 -8.74 22.24
N LYS A 281 1.33 -9.03 21.21
CA LYS A 281 0.83 -10.40 20.96
C LYS A 281 1.98 -11.38 20.72
N VAL A 282 2.96 -11.01 19.92
CA VAL A 282 4.12 -11.86 19.63
C VAL A 282 4.94 -12.09 20.89
N LEU A 283 5.21 -11.05 21.68
CA LEU A 283 5.92 -11.17 22.96
C LEU A 283 5.18 -12.07 23.94
N ALA A 284 3.87 -11.87 24.09
CA ALA A 284 3.03 -12.67 25.00
C ALA A 284 2.93 -14.14 24.57
N ALA A 285 2.94 -14.43 23.28
CA ALA A 285 2.91 -15.79 22.74
C ALA A 285 4.20 -16.57 23.03
N GLY A 286 5.34 -15.90 23.20
CA GLY A 286 6.62 -16.51 23.58
C GLY A 286 7.19 -17.54 22.58
N ARG A 287 6.67 -17.58 21.35
CA ARG A 287 7.10 -18.53 20.31
C ARG A 287 8.45 -18.17 19.68
N VAL A 288 8.78 -16.89 19.67
CA VAL A 288 10.00 -16.35 19.09
C VAL A 288 10.80 -15.56 20.11
N LYS A 289 12.13 -15.49 19.90
CA LYS A 289 13.00 -14.58 20.65
C LYS A 289 13.01 -13.23 19.92
N VAL A 290 12.53 -12.20 20.59
CA VAL A 290 12.63 -10.83 20.09
C VAL A 290 13.98 -10.26 20.54
N ILE A 291 14.77 -9.77 19.57
CA ILE A 291 16.07 -9.16 19.80
C ILE A 291 15.93 -7.65 19.58
N ASP A 292 16.11 -6.90 20.65
CA ASP A 292 16.31 -5.46 20.55
C ASP A 292 17.81 -5.19 20.32
N LEU A 293 18.11 -4.45 19.25
CA LEU A 293 19.47 -4.09 18.91
C LEU A 293 19.94 -2.91 19.75
N SER A 294 21.10 -3.04 20.37
CA SER A 294 21.80 -1.87 20.94
C SER A 294 22.08 -0.82 19.87
N ASP A 295 22.36 0.41 20.31
CA ASP A 295 22.70 1.50 19.38
C ASP A 295 23.93 1.14 18.52
N ALA A 296 24.93 0.50 19.11
CA ALA A 296 26.12 0.04 18.39
C ALA A 296 25.81 -1.04 17.33
N GLU A 297 24.96 -2.01 17.69
CA GLU A 297 24.51 -3.05 16.75
C GLU A 297 23.68 -2.42 15.61
N ARG A 298 22.75 -1.51 15.93
CA ARG A 298 21.92 -0.80 14.94
C ARG A 298 22.78 0.05 14.00
N GLU A 299 23.79 0.75 14.54
CA GLU A 299 24.72 1.53 13.72
C GLU A 299 25.58 0.63 12.82
N ALA A 300 25.99 -0.55 13.28
CA ALA A 300 26.70 -1.52 12.44
C ALA A 300 25.85 -1.96 11.23
N TRP A 301 24.53 -2.22 11.44
CA TRP A 301 23.60 -2.51 10.35
C TRP A 301 23.47 -1.33 9.40
N ARG A 302 23.31 -0.12 9.92
CA ARG A 302 23.21 1.10 9.13
C ARG A 302 24.44 1.29 8.25
N GLN A 303 25.65 1.20 8.81
CA GLN A 303 26.89 1.37 8.07
C GLN A 303 27.06 0.32 6.95
N ALA A 304 26.70 -0.93 7.23
CA ALA A 304 26.77 -2.00 6.22
C ALA A 304 25.83 -1.78 5.03
N MET A 305 24.68 -1.12 5.26
CA MET A 305 23.66 -0.88 4.22
C MET A 305 23.78 0.51 3.56
N LEU A 306 24.51 1.46 4.13
CA LEU A 306 24.67 2.81 3.54
C LEU A 306 25.16 2.83 2.08
N PRO A 307 26.04 1.93 1.60
CA PRO A 307 26.46 1.91 0.21
C PRO A 307 25.31 1.79 -0.81
N VAL A 308 24.16 1.23 -0.38
CA VAL A 308 22.94 1.15 -1.21
C VAL A 308 22.45 2.54 -1.62
N TRP A 309 22.56 3.55 -0.74
CA TRP A 309 22.14 4.91 -1.07
C TRP A 309 22.91 5.47 -2.25
N LYS A 310 24.23 5.33 -2.22
CA LYS A 310 25.11 5.82 -3.29
C LYS A 310 24.83 5.15 -4.62
N ARG A 311 24.46 3.86 -4.59
CA ARG A 311 24.12 3.09 -5.78
C ARG A 311 22.87 3.62 -6.49
N TYR A 312 21.90 4.14 -5.73
CA TYR A 312 20.59 4.53 -6.26
C TYR A 312 20.33 6.05 -6.23
N GLU A 313 21.25 6.86 -5.73
CA GLU A 313 21.01 8.31 -5.55
C GLU A 313 20.69 9.04 -6.85
N ASP A 314 21.33 8.66 -7.97
CA ASP A 314 21.09 9.30 -9.27
C ASP A 314 19.72 8.92 -9.85
N GLU A 315 19.29 7.66 -9.67
CA GLU A 315 17.98 7.19 -10.16
C GLU A 315 16.81 7.73 -9.33
N ILE A 316 16.99 7.80 -8.01
CA ILE A 316 15.96 8.30 -7.08
C ILE A 316 15.89 9.83 -7.15
N GLY A 317 17.03 10.47 -7.32
CA GLY A 317 17.19 11.92 -7.27
C GLY A 317 17.71 12.39 -5.90
N THR A 318 18.85 13.10 -5.93
CA THR A 318 19.49 13.63 -4.72
C THR A 318 18.61 14.63 -3.96
N ASP A 319 17.75 15.37 -4.67
CA ASP A 319 16.77 16.30 -4.11
C ASP A 319 15.68 15.58 -3.31
N VAL A 320 15.18 14.43 -3.82
CA VAL A 320 14.19 13.58 -3.14
C VAL A 320 14.79 12.99 -1.85
N ILE A 321 16.00 12.43 -1.93
CA ILE A 321 16.70 11.89 -0.76
C ILE A 321 16.96 12.98 0.29
N ARG A 322 17.42 14.16 -0.14
CA ARG A 322 17.66 15.30 0.75
C ARG A 322 16.36 15.77 1.42
N ALA A 323 15.26 15.83 0.69
CA ALA A 323 13.96 16.20 1.25
C ALA A 323 13.47 15.17 2.30
N ALA A 324 13.72 13.87 2.06
CA ALA A 324 13.43 12.81 3.01
C ALA A 324 14.31 12.88 4.26
N LEU A 325 15.62 13.14 4.11
CA LEU A 325 16.54 13.30 5.24
C LEU A 325 16.21 14.52 6.11
N ALA A 326 15.74 15.61 5.50
CA ALA A 326 15.42 16.86 6.18
C ALA A 326 14.27 16.77 7.19
N VAL A 327 13.49 15.67 7.19
CA VAL A 327 12.41 15.45 8.16
C VAL A 327 12.83 14.65 9.39
N ASN A 328 14.02 14.08 9.38
CA ASN A 328 14.57 13.38 10.53
C ASN A 328 14.85 14.37 11.69
N ARG A 329 14.90 13.85 12.90
CA ARG A 329 15.30 14.67 14.06
C ARG A 329 16.77 15.08 13.84
N LYS A 330 17.09 16.32 14.16
CA LYS A 330 18.49 16.73 14.20
C LYS A 330 19.17 15.90 15.29
N ARG A 331 20.12 15.08 14.88
CA ARG A 331 21.03 14.36 15.77
C ARG A 331 22.04 15.31 16.38
#